data_f1125b336b791d992a0a4d4de78dce86
#
_entry.id   f1125b336b791d992a0a4d4de78dce86
#
_cell.length_a   1.000
_cell.length_b   1.000
_cell.length_c   1.000
_cell.angle_alpha   90.00
_cell.angle_beta   90.00
_cell.angle_gamma   90.00
#
_symmetry.space_group_name_H-M   'P 1'
#
loop_
_entity.id
_entity.type
_entity.pdbx_description
1 polymer ?
#
loop_
_entity_poly.entity_id
_entity_poly.type
_entity_poly.pdbx_seq_one_letter_code
_entity_poly.pdbx_strand_id
1 'polypeptide(L)'
;LVEYYRLAYIRKPEFMGNTREEERDPAYRVVKDLPWDEATIRTRMGQFAQLYDQVGNCAAQVPEDRQTAYYHLIQYPVQAAAKMNEKALTAQLARHGLADWADADAAYDAIEALTDRYNQGKWKGMMNMAPRRLPVFQKYPHVQADAPLPAAPAIIAKWNAVDGKGRLTPCEGLGYEGGAAMLTPGESVSFNFSSDAAEAVVSVRMVPTHPVSSPQLRFTLSVDGSDPVELAYETYDRSEEWKENVLNNQAVRNQVVPLTGSGKHTVVITALD
;
A
#
# COMPACT_ATOMS: atom_id res chain seq x y z
N LEU A 1 15.70 9.69 -2.34
CA LEU A 1 15.18 8.58 -3.18
C LEU A 1 14.78 7.35 -2.34
N VAL A 2 15.45 7.03 -1.24
CA VAL A 2 15.11 5.85 -0.41
C VAL A 2 13.64 5.89 -0.01
N GLU A 3 13.17 7.01 0.55
CA GLU A 3 11.77 7.17 0.96
C GLU A 3 10.79 7.09 -0.22
N TYR A 4 11.16 7.65 -1.37
CA TYR A 4 10.36 7.52 -2.59
C TYR A 4 10.15 6.05 -2.98
N TYR A 5 11.24 5.26 -3.01
CA TYR A 5 11.13 3.85 -3.37
C TYR A 5 10.38 3.04 -2.31
N ARG A 6 10.52 3.38 -1.02
CA ARG A 6 9.74 2.76 0.05
C ARG A 6 8.24 2.97 -0.15
N LEU A 7 7.82 4.20 -0.43
CA LEU A 7 6.42 4.53 -0.69
C LEU A 7 5.90 3.90 -2.00
N ALA A 8 6.73 3.89 -3.05
CA ALA A 8 6.39 3.24 -4.30
C ALA A 8 6.27 1.72 -4.16
N TYR A 9 7.06 1.10 -3.27
CA TYR A 9 6.96 -0.32 -2.96
C TYR A 9 5.63 -0.66 -2.28
N ILE A 10 5.18 0.17 -1.32
CA ILE A 10 3.88 -0.03 -0.64
C ILE A 10 2.73 -0.02 -1.66
N ARG A 11 2.74 0.92 -2.58
CA ARG A 11 1.75 1.00 -3.67
C ARG A 11 2.30 1.82 -4.82
N LYS A 12 2.40 1.20 -5.99
CA LYS A 12 2.88 1.89 -7.19
C LYS A 12 1.87 2.90 -7.68
N PRO A 13 2.31 4.04 -8.23
CA PRO A 13 1.40 5.09 -8.70
C PRO A 13 0.38 4.62 -9.74
N GLU A 14 0.76 3.73 -10.63
CA GLU A 14 -0.12 3.18 -11.68
C GLU A 14 -1.23 2.26 -11.14
N PHE A 15 -1.13 1.84 -9.88
CA PHE A 15 -2.14 1.01 -9.23
C PHE A 15 -2.96 1.74 -8.17
N MET A 16 -2.87 3.07 -8.11
CA MET A 16 -3.59 3.87 -7.11
C MET A 16 -5.11 3.81 -7.26
N GLY A 17 -5.62 3.42 -8.39
CA GLY A 17 -7.06 3.24 -8.60
C GLY A 17 -7.48 1.78 -8.73
N ASN A 18 -6.59 0.84 -8.45
CA ASN A 18 -6.84 -0.59 -8.57
C ASN A 18 -7.46 -0.99 -9.92
N THR A 19 -7.04 -0.32 -11.00
CA THR A 19 -7.51 -0.60 -12.36
C THR A 19 -6.57 -1.57 -13.04
N ARG A 20 -7.13 -2.46 -13.87
CA ARG A 20 -6.39 -3.40 -14.71
C ARG A 20 -6.65 -3.12 -16.17
N GLU A 21 -5.61 -3.23 -16.96
CA GLU A 21 -5.71 -2.96 -18.39
C GLU A 21 -6.38 -4.09 -19.17
N GLU A 22 -6.02 -5.31 -18.83
CA GLU A 22 -6.51 -6.51 -19.49
C GLU A 22 -7.99 -6.79 -19.25
N GLU A 23 -8.60 -6.11 -18.29
CA GLU A 23 -10.00 -6.27 -17.97
C GLU A 23 -10.86 -5.46 -18.94
N ARG A 24 -11.54 -6.14 -19.84
CA ARG A 24 -12.40 -5.55 -20.87
C ARG A 24 -13.78 -5.22 -20.36
N ASP A 25 -14.18 -5.76 -19.23
CA ASP A 25 -15.47 -5.49 -18.61
C ASP A 25 -15.53 -4.02 -18.18
N PRO A 26 -16.57 -3.27 -18.59
CA PRO A 26 -16.77 -1.88 -18.18
C PRO A 26 -16.75 -1.67 -16.67
N ALA A 27 -17.17 -2.65 -15.87
CA ALA A 27 -17.15 -2.58 -14.42
C ALA A 27 -15.72 -2.42 -13.84
N TYR A 28 -14.72 -2.92 -14.53
CA TYR A 28 -13.31 -2.81 -14.12
C TYR A 28 -12.61 -1.57 -14.67
N ARG A 29 -13.25 -0.79 -15.52
CA ARG A 29 -12.71 0.46 -16.03
C ARG A 29 -12.94 1.64 -15.08
N VAL A 30 -13.60 1.39 -13.96
CA VAL A 30 -13.86 2.40 -12.95
C VAL A 30 -12.72 2.41 -11.95
N VAL A 31 -12.23 3.59 -11.60
CA VAL A 31 -11.27 3.76 -10.50
C VAL A 31 -11.95 3.36 -9.20
N LYS A 32 -11.35 2.42 -8.46
CA LYS A 32 -11.85 1.93 -7.19
C LYS A 32 -11.07 2.54 -6.04
N ASP A 33 -11.71 2.63 -4.89
CA ASP A 33 -11.07 3.02 -3.65
C ASP A 33 -10.03 1.99 -3.22
N LEU A 34 -8.95 2.50 -2.63
CA LEU A 34 -7.98 1.67 -1.94
C LEU A 34 -8.53 1.29 -0.56
N PRO A 35 -8.15 0.12 0.00
CA PRO A 35 -8.63 -0.35 1.29
C PRO A 35 -7.92 0.36 2.45
N TRP A 36 -7.83 1.69 2.40
CA TRP A 36 -7.15 2.52 3.39
C TRP A 36 -8.14 3.43 4.12
N ASP A 37 -7.94 3.56 5.42
CA ASP A 37 -8.63 4.53 6.24
C ASP A 37 -8.14 5.97 5.96
N GLU A 38 -8.89 6.95 6.46
CA GLU A 38 -8.57 8.37 6.26
C GLU A 38 -7.18 8.74 6.79
N ALA A 39 -6.78 8.22 7.95
CA ALA A 39 -5.50 8.54 8.58
C ALA A 39 -4.33 8.02 7.73
N THR A 40 -4.43 6.79 7.20
CA THR A 40 -3.46 6.20 6.27
C THR A 40 -3.35 7.02 4.99
N ILE A 41 -4.49 7.42 4.40
CA ILE A 41 -4.55 8.25 3.21
C ILE A 41 -3.82 9.59 3.44
N ARG A 42 -4.20 10.32 4.50
CA ARG A 42 -3.62 11.64 4.80
C ARG A 42 -2.13 11.56 5.13
N THR A 43 -1.70 10.52 5.86
CA THR A 43 -0.29 10.27 6.16
C THR A 43 0.51 10.08 4.87
N ARG A 44 0.04 9.24 3.97
CA ARG A 44 0.72 9.00 2.68
C ARG A 44 0.78 10.25 1.81
N MET A 45 -0.31 11.02 1.74
CA MET A 45 -0.32 12.29 1.03
C MET A 45 0.73 13.24 1.59
N GLY A 46 0.83 13.38 2.91
CA GLY A 46 1.85 14.20 3.58
C GLY A 46 3.28 13.76 3.29
N GLN A 47 3.54 12.45 3.27
CA GLN A 47 4.86 11.91 2.92
C GLN A 47 5.25 12.23 1.47
N PHE A 48 4.34 12.09 0.52
CA PHE A 48 4.59 12.46 -0.87
C PHE A 48 4.73 13.97 -1.08
N ALA A 49 3.96 14.80 -0.35
CA ALA A 49 4.11 16.25 -0.40
C ALA A 49 5.52 16.69 0.08
N GLN A 50 6.03 16.10 1.16
CA GLN A 50 7.39 16.35 1.62
C GLN A 50 8.45 15.96 0.57
N LEU A 51 8.28 14.82 -0.10
CA LEU A 51 9.19 14.40 -1.18
C LEU A 51 9.12 15.34 -2.38
N TYR A 52 7.93 15.81 -2.74
CA TYR A 52 7.73 16.79 -3.81
C TYR A 52 8.54 18.07 -3.57
N ASP A 53 8.45 18.61 -2.36
CA ASP A 53 9.18 19.82 -1.95
C ASP A 53 10.68 19.58 -1.88
N GLN A 54 11.11 18.46 -1.30
CA GLN A 54 12.54 18.12 -1.16
C GLN A 54 13.25 18.04 -2.51
N VAL A 55 12.66 17.34 -3.50
CA VAL A 55 13.31 17.24 -4.82
C VAL A 55 13.25 18.56 -5.59
N GLY A 56 12.23 19.39 -5.37
CA GLY A 56 12.16 20.74 -5.90
C GLY A 56 13.27 21.63 -5.32
N ASN A 57 13.46 21.61 -4.01
CA ASN A 57 14.50 22.38 -3.33
C ASN A 57 15.92 21.93 -3.72
N CYS A 58 16.12 20.62 -3.90
CA CYS A 58 17.41 20.10 -4.38
C CYS A 58 17.74 20.59 -5.79
N ALA A 59 16.74 20.83 -6.66
CA ALA A 59 16.98 21.30 -8.01
C ALA A 59 17.77 22.64 -8.05
N ALA A 60 17.54 23.53 -7.08
CA ALA A 60 18.27 24.81 -6.99
C ALA A 60 19.77 24.65 -6.72
N GLN A 61 20.20 23.49 -6.24
CA GLN A 61 21.60 23.18 -5.91
C GLN A 61 22.30 22.42 -7.04
N VAL A 62 21.58 22.04 -8.10
CA VAL A 62 22.12 21.29 -9.22
C VAL A 62 22.76 22.25 -10.22
N PRO A 63 24.01 22.02 -10.67
CA PRO A 63 24.66 22.83 -11.71
C PRO A 63 23.79 22.91 -12.97
N GLU A 64 23.83 24.06 -13.64
CA GLU A 64 22.98 24.37 -14.80
C GLU A 64 23.07 23.32 -15.92
N ASP A 65 24.28 22.86 -16.21
CA ASP A 65 24.58 21.84 -17.21
C ASP A 65 23.97 20.45 -16.88
N ARG A 66 23.56 20.24 -15.65
CA ARG A 66 22.98 18.97 -15.14
C ARG A 66 21.50 19.09 -14.79
N GLN A 67 20.92 20.27 -14.80
CA GLN A 67 19.51 20.47 -14.40
C GLN A 67 18.53 19.66 -15.25
N THR A 68 18.77 19.57 -16.56
CA THR A 68 17.92 18.75 -17.45
C THR A 68 17.98 17.27 -17.03
N ALA A 69 19.16 16.72 -16.78
CA ALA A 69 19.29 15.34 -16.33
C ALA A 69 18.65 15.11 -14.96
N TYR A 70 18.86 16.03 -14.02
CA TYR A 70 18.23 15.97 -12.70
C TYR A 70 16.70 15.96 -12.81
N TYR A 71 16.13 16.87 -13.63
CA TYR A 71 14.69 16.92 -13.83
C TYR A 71 14.14 15.58 -14.34
N HIS A 72 14.74 15.03 -15.40
CA HIS A 72 14.24 13.82 -16.04
C HIS A 72 14.44 12.55 -15.19
N LEU A 73 15.55 12.46 -14.46
CA LEU A 73 15.90 11.23 -13.74
C LEU A 73 15.44 11.21 -12.28
N ILE A 74 15.25 12.38 -11.67
CA ILE A 74 14.98 12.49 -10.23
C ILE A 74 13.71 13.29 -9.97
N GLN A 75 13.66 14.55 -10.43
CA GLN A 75 12.58 15.46 -10.04
C GLN A 75 11.23 15.04 -10.61
N TYR A 76 11.16 14.80 -11.92
CA TYR A 76 9.91 14.41 -12.58
C TYR A 76 9.34 13.09 -12.04
N PRO A 77 10.09 11.97 -11.94
CA PRO A 77 9.53 10.73 -11.41
C PRO A 77 8.95 10.88 -10.00
N VAL A 78 9.62 11.62 -9.13
CA VAL A 78 9.16 11.82 -7.75
C VAL A 78 7.95 12.75 -7.70
N GLN A 79 8.00 13.91 -8.40
CA GLN A 79 6.93 14.89 -8.39
C GLN A 79 5.68 14.38 -9.11
N ALA A 80 5.81 13.69 -10.23
CA ALA A 80 4.68 13.09 -10.92
C ALA A 80 4.02 11.98 -10.09
N ALA A 81 4.82 11.14 -9.42
CA ALA A 81 4.28 10.13 -8.50
C ALA A 81 3.58 10.76 -7.29
N ALA A 82 4.12 11.85 -6.74
CA ALA A 82 3.48 12.59 -5.65
C ALA A 82 2.11 13.13 -6.07
N LYS A 83 2.04 13.80 -7.23
CA LYS A 83 0.78 14.32 -7.77
C LYS A 83 -0.20 13.22 -8.19
N MET A 84 0.29 12.06 -8.65
CA MET A 84 -0.54 10.90 -8.93
C MET A 84 -1.18 10.34 -7.63
N ASN A 85 -0.42 10.26 -6.53
CA ASN A 85 -0.95 9.89 -5.23
C ASN A 85 -1.96 10.94 -4.72
N GLU A 86 -1.62 12.21 -4.78
CA GLU A 86 -2.50 13.31 -4.39
C GLU A 86 -3.83 13.24 -5.16
N LYS A 87 -3.79 13.14 -6.49
CA LYS A 87 -4.98 13.03 -7.34
C LYS A 87 -5.88 11.86 -6.91
N ALA A 88 -5.30 10.66 -6.79
CA ALA A 88 -6.07 9.46 -6.51
C ALA A 88 -6.65 9.46 -5.09
N LEU A 89 -5.85 9.85 -4.11
CA LEU A 89 -6.25 9.83 -2.70
C LEU A 89 -7.21 10.98 -2.35
N THR A 90 -7.00 12.17 -2.92
CA THR A 90 -7.96 13.27 -2.79
C THR A 90 -9.30 12.91 -3.42
N ALA A 91 -9.29 12.28 -4.62
CA ALA A 91 -10.53 11.80 -5.23
C ALA A 91 -11.22 10.74 -4.39
N GLN A 92 -10.47 9.84 -3.75
CA GLN A 92 -11.04 8.87 -2.80
C GLN A 92 -11.69 9.59 -1.62
N LEU A 93 -11.01 10.54 -1.00
CA LEU A 93 -11.58 11.34 0.09
C LEU A 93 -12.81 12.14 -0.37
N ALA A 94 -12.78 12.74 -1.57
CA ALA A 94 -13.89 13.51 -2.12
C ALA A 94 -15.13 12.63 -2.38
N ARG A 95 -14.96 11.38 -2.82
CA ARG A 95 -16.08 10.42 -2.93
C ARG A 95 -16.82 10.22 -1.62
N HIS A 96 -16.12 10.34 -0.50
CA HIS A 96 -16.67 10.19 0.86
C HIS A 96 -16.99 11.53 1.55
N GLY A 97 -16.93 12.65 0.81
CA GLY A 97 -17.24 13.97 1.36
C GLY A 97 -16.19 14.55 2.32
N LEU A 98 -14.95 14.03 2.28
CA LEU A 98 -13.84 14.39 3.17
C LEU A 98 -12.80 15.30 2.51
N ALA A 99 -12.95 15.62 1.23
CA ALA A 99 -12.11 16.56 0.47
C ALA A 99 -12.90 17.17 -0.69
N ASP A 100 -12.33 18.19 -1.33
CA ASP A 100 -12.90 18.82 -2.52
C ASP A 100 -12.39 18.11 -3.80
N TRP A 101 -13.27 17.93 -4.76
CA TRP A 101 -12.91 17.42 -6.09
C TRP A 101 -11.97 18.36 -6.85
N ALA A 102 -12.07 19.66 -6.61
CA ALA A 102 -11.19 20.65 -7.23
C ALA A 102 -9.70 20.39 -6.92
N ASP A 103 -9.39 19.89 -5.73
CA ASP A 103 -8.01 19.57 -5.36
C ASP A 103 -7.49 18.33 -6.13
N ALA A 104 -8.34 17.34 -6.36
CA ALA A 104 -7.99 16.18 -7.19
C ALA A 104 -7.77 16.57 -8.65
N ASP A 105 -8.61 17.46 -9.19
CA ASP A 105 -8.46 17.99 -10.54
C ASP A 105 -7.19 18.84 -10.67
N ALA A 106 -6.89 19.69 -9.68
CA ALA A 106 -5.65 20.47 -9.65
C ALA A 106 -4.40 19.59 -9.63
N ALA A 107 -4.43 18.47 -8.91
CA ALA A 107 -3.33 17.50 -8.93
C ALA A 107 -3.16 16.85 -10.31
N TYR A 108 -4.25 16.56 -11.03
CA TYR A 108 -4.19 16.09 -12.41
C TYR A 108 -3.54 17.13 -13.34
N ASP A 109 -3.98 18.39 -13.27
CA ASP A 109 -3.45 19.48 -14.10
C ASP A 109 -1.95 19.73 -13.80
N ALA A 110 -1.53 19.53 -12.56
CA ALA A 110 -0.10 19.57 -12.18
C ALA A 110 0.72 18.43 -12.80
N ILE A 111 0.17 17.21 -12.95
CA ILE A 111 0.85 16.12 -13.66
C ILE A 111 1.02 16.47 -15.13
N GLU A 112 0.00 17.06 -15.76
CA GLU A 112 0.06 17.52 -17.15
C GLU A 112 1.20 18.53 -17.33
N ALA A 113 1.26 19.58 -16.51
CA ALA A 113 2.31 20.59 -16.55
C ALA A 113 3.72 20.00 -16.34
N LEU A 114 3.89 19.06 -15.42
CA LEU A 114 5.17 18.34 -15.22
C LEU A 114 5.55 17.54 -16.46
N THR A 115 4.58 16.86 -17.09
CA THR A 115 4.80 16.04 -18.29
C THR A 115 5.12 16.90 -19.50
N ASP A 116 4.45 18.04 -19.66
CA ASP A 116 4.74 18.98 -20.73
C ASP A 116 6.15 19.57 -20.62
N ARG A 117 6.59 19.88 -19.39
CA ARG A 117 7.97 20.26 -19.14
C ARG A 117 8.95 19.14 -19.49
N TYR A 118 8.63 17.88 -19.17
CA TYR A 118 9.45 16.73 -19.51
C TYR A 118 9.64 16.60 -21.03
N ASN A 119 8.58 16.80 -21.79
CA ASN A 119 8.53 16.58 -23.23
C ASN A 119 9.14 17.74 -24.07
N GLN A 120 9.92 18.64 -23.47
CA GLN A 120 10.52 19.74 -24.21
C GLN A 120 11.78 19.34 -24.98
N GLY A 121 12.06 20.06 -26.06
CA GLY A 121 13.27 19.90 -26.84
C GLY A 121 13.44 18.48 -27.41
N LYS A 122 14.60 17.90 -27.18
CA LYS A 122 14.94 16.54 -27.67
C LYS A 122 14.08 15.43 -27.06
N TRP A 123 13.38 15.73 -25.97
CA TRP A 123 12.52 14.78 -25.25
C TRP A 123 11.06 14.81 -25.69
N LYS A 124 10.78 15.56 -26.75
CA LYS A 124 9.41 15.71 -27.29
C LYS A 124 8.74 14.37 -27.55
N GLY A 125 7.59 14.13 -26.91
CA GLY A 125 6.80 12.91 -27.05
C GLY A 125 7.38 11.66 -26.34
N MET A 126 8.40 11.85 -25.51
CA MET A 126 9.02 10.73 -24.77
C MET A 126 8.13 10.23 -23.63
N MET A 127 7.43 11.14 -22.96
CA MET A 127 6.57 10.80 -21.84
C MET A 127 5.10 11.01 -22.20
N ASN A 128 4.28 10.03 -21.83
CA ASN A 128 2.83 10.09 -21.92
C ASN A 128 2.23 10.00 -20.52
N MET A 129 1.53 11.04 -20.07
CA MET A 129 0.92 11.04 -18.75
C MET A 129 -0.31 10.12 -18.64
N ALA A 130 -0.89 9.72 -19.74
CA ALA A 130 -2.08 8.88 -19.80
C ALA A 130 -1.87 7.66 -20.71
N PRO A 131 -0.87 6.80 -20.41
CA PRO A 131 -0.56 5.66 -21.23
C PRO A 131 -1.80 4.76 -21.38
N ARG A 132 -2.07 4.33 -22.62
CA ARG A 132 -3.22 3.47 -22.98
C ARG A 132 -4.59 4.02 -22.56
N ARG A 133 -4.66 5.26 -22.13
CA ARG A 133 -5.87 5.92 -21.62
C ARG A 133 -6.55 5.18 -20.48
N LEU A 134 -5.77 4.50 -19.64
CA LEU A 134 -6.30 3.83 -18.46
C LEU A 134 -6.97 4.83 -17.52
N PRO A 135 -8.10 4.47 -16.90
CA PRO A 135 -8.86 5.38 -16.03
C PRO A 135 -8.03 5.98 -14.89
N VAL A 136 -7.10 5.21 -14.34
CA VAL A 136 -6.20 5.67 -13.25
C VAL A 136 -5.34 6.88 -13.66
N PHE A 137 -5.07 7.07 -14.96
CA PHE A 137 -4.29 8.19 -15.48
C PHE A 137 -5.16 9.37 -15.99
N GLN A 138 -6.48 9.24 -15.95
CA GLN A 138 -7.40 10.29 -16.38
C GLN A 138 -7.84 11.17 -15.20
N LYS A 139 -8.53 12.27 -15.47
CA LYS A 139 -9.37 12.93 -14.46
C LYS A 139 -10.46 11.95 -14.01
N TYR A 140 -10.70 11.91 -12.71
CA TYR A 140 -11.71 11.02 -12.17
C TYR A 140 -13.11 11.64 -12.27
N PRO A 141 -14.13 10.83 -12.55
CA PRO A 141 -15.50 11.34 -12.52
C PRO A 141 -15.88 11.68 -11.07
N HIS A 142 -16.59 12.81 -10.91
CA HIS A 142 -17.06 13.26 -9.59
C HIS A 142 -18.30 12.46 -9.19
N VAL A 143 -18.07 11.37 -8.50
CA VAL A 143 -19.13 10.47 -8.02
C VAL A 143 -18.98 10.25 -6.51
N GLN A 144 -20.11 10.07 -5.82
CA GLN A 144 -20.10 9.72 -4.40
C GLN A 144 -19.90 8.22 -4.22
N ALA A 145 -19.32 7.83 -3.10
CA ALA A 145 -19.20 6.43 -2.71
C ALA A 145 -20.50 5.94 -2.03
N ASP A 146 -20.84 4.69 -2.29
CA ASP A 146 -22.03 4.05 -1.69
C ASP A 146 -21.74 3.50 -0.28
N ALA A 147 -20.46 3.35 0.10
CA ALA A 147 -20.04 2.81 1.38
C ALA A 147 -19.02 3.76 2.07
N PRO A 148 -18.91 3.75 3.40
CA PRO A 148 -17.91 4.55 4.10
C PRO A 148 -16.49 4.04 3.82
N LEU A 149 -15.49 4.91 4.08
CA LEU A 149 -14.09 4.50 4.10
C LEU A 149 -13.87 3.38 5.14
N PRO A 150 -12.89 2.49 4.92
CA PRO A 150 -12.46 1.54 5.94
C PRO A 150 -12.10 2.25 7.25
N ALA A 151 -12.50 1.67 8.38
CA ALA A 151 -12.10 2.17 9.68
C ALA A 151 -10.65 1.80 9.99
N ALA A 152 -9.95 2.69 10.71
CA ALA A 152 -8.65 2.36 11.26
C ALA A 152 -8.76 1.17 12.24
N PRO A 153 -7.76 0.27 12.30
CA PRO A 153 -7.74 -0.80 13.28
C PRO A 153 -7.71 -0.21 14.70
N ALA A 154 -8.55 -0.75 15.58
CA ALA A 154 -8.70 -0.25 16.94
C ALA A 154 -7.44 -0.47 17.81
N ILE A 155 -6.65 -1.50 17.52
CA ILE A 155 -5.45 -1.89 18.27
C ILE A 155 -4.34 -2.26 17.28
N ILE A 156 -3.15 -1.69 17.48
CA ILE A 156 -1.94 -2.07 16.76
C ILE A 156 -0.99 -2.71 17.77
N ALA A 157 -0.80 -4.02 17.67
CA ALA A 157 0.15 -4.74 18.50
C ALA A 157 1.55 -4.75 17.89
N LYS A 158 2.57 -4.62 18.74
CA LYS A 158 3.96 -4.86 18.34
C LYS A 158 4.27 -6.34 18.49
N TRP A 159 4.90 -6.93 17.49
CA TRP A 159 5.32 -8.31 17.50
C TRP A 159 6.59 -8.56 18.38
N ASN A 160 6.70 -9.75 18.95
CA ASN A 160 7.85 -10.20 19.70
C ASN A 160 8.15 -11.67 19.36
N ALA A 161 9.41 -12.09 19.42
CA ALA A 161 9.76 -13.48 19.28
C ALA A 161 9.20 -14.31 20.45
N VAL A 162 8.58 -15.46 20.16
CA VAL A 162 7.95 -16.33 21.15
C VAL A 162 8.91 -17.39 21.66
N ASP A 163 9.68 -18.01 20.77
CA ASP A 163 10.66 -19.01 21.15
C ASP A 163 12.06 -18.61 20.71
N GLY A 164 13.06 -19.03 21.48
CA GLY A 164 14.46 -18.72 21.22
C GLY A 164 15.07 -19.49 20.04
N LYS A 165 14.29 -20.30 19.33
CA LYS A 165 14.72 -21.06 18.16
C LYS A 165 14.41 -20.34 16.85
N GLY A 166 13.38 -19.49 16.85
CA GLY A 166 13.01 -18.67 15.72
C GLY A 166 13.87 -17.42 15.65
N ARG A 167 14.67 -17.29 14.63
CA ARG A 167 15.23 -16.01 14.26
C ARG A 167 14.17 -15.30 13.43
N LEU A 168 13.50 -14.31 14.06
CA LEU A 168 12.88 -13.28 13.27
C LEU A 168 13.99 -12.60 12.47
N THR A 169 14.08 -12.91 11.20
CA THR A 169 14.96 -12.18 10.30
C THR A 169 14.21 -10.91 9.87
N PRO A 170 14.61 -9.74 10.38
CA PRO A 170 14.02 -8.49 9.91
C PRO A 170 14.33 -8.31 8.43
N CYS A 171 13.29 -8.08 7.63
CA CYS A 171 13.40 -7.75 6.22
C CYS A 171 13.10 -6.27 6.06
N GLU A 172 14.14 -5.44 6.10
CA GLU A 172 14.00 -4.00 5.88
C GLU A 172 13.55 -3.71 4.45
N GLY A 173 12.69 -2.71 4.30
CA GLY A 173 12.15 -2.28 3.01
C GLY A 173 11.02 -3.16 2.46
N LEU A 174 10.70 -4.28 3.11
CA LEU A 174 9.54 -5.12 2.76
C LEU A 174 8.35 -4.82 3.69
N GLY A 175 7.16 -5.25 3.24
CA GLY A 175 5.94 -5.09 4.01
C GLY A 175 5.34 -3.70 3.92
N TYR A 176 4.12 -3.59 4.43
CA TYR A 176 3.29 -2.39 4.31
C TYR A 176 3.90 -1.15 5.01
N GLU A 177 4.59 -1.35 6.13
CA GLU A 177 5.21 -0.27 6.91
C GLU A 177 6.73 -0.17 6.71
N GLY A 178 7.28 -0.87 5.71
CA GLY A 178 8.71 -0.86 5.41
C GLY A 178 9.53 -1.83 6.27
N GLY A 179 8.87 -2.72 6.99
CA GLY A 179 9.49 -3.81 7.74
C GLY A 179 8.60 -5.04 7.74
N ALA A 180 9.21 -6.21 7.62
CA ALA A 180 8.55 -7.50 7.74
C ALA A 180 9.43 -8.44 8.58
N ALA A 181 8.82 -9.50 9.11
CA ALA A 181 9.54 -10.61 9.75
C ALA A 181 9.39 -11.85 8.89
N MET A 182 10.50 -12.53 8.64
CA MET A 182 10.48 -13.82 7.97
C MET A 182 10.43 -14.93 9.02
N LEU A 183 9.52 -15.86 8.82
CA LEU A 183 9.40 -17.08 9.59
C LEU A 183 9.68 -18.26 8.67
N THR A 184 10.46 -19.21 9.14
CA THR A 184 10.57 -20.52 8.51
C THR A 184 9.56 -21.49 9.12
N PRO A 185 9.23 -22.61 8.44
CA PRO A 185 8.29 -23.60 8.98
C PRO A 185 8.63 -24.03 10.41
N GLY A 186 7.64 -23.94 11.31
CA GLY A 186 7.77 -24.22 12.72
C GLY A 186 8.24 -23.05 13.61
N GLU A 187 8.66 -21.94 13.02
CA GLU A 187 8.97 -20.72 13.78
C GLU A 187 7.69 -19.94 14.13
N SER A 188 7.74 -19.25 15.27
CA SER A 188 6.61 -18.51 15.81
C SER A 188 6.98 -17.10 16.20
N VAL A 189 5.99 -16.19 16.11
CA VAL A 189 6.05 -14.84 16.68
C VAL A 189 4.87 -14.61 17.61
N SER A 190 5.02 -13.73 18.57
CA SER A 190 3.93 -13.29 19.44
C SER A 190 3.71 -11.79 19.36
N PHE A 191 2.46 -11.43 19.59
CA PHE A 191 2.00 -10.05 19.69
C PHE A 191 1.23 -9.89 21.00
N ASN A 192 1.58 -8.88 21.76
CA ASN A 192 0.89 -8.56 23.00
C ASN A 192 -0.03 -7.35 22.78
N PHE A 193 -1.23 -7.43 23.31
CA PHE A 193 -2.20 -6.33 23.28
C PHE A 193 -3.01 -6.30 24.57
N SER A 194 -3.77 -5.25 24.79
CA SER A 194 -4.68 -5.13 25.93
C SER A 194 -6.08 -4.86 25.44
N SER A 195 -7.05 -5.59 25.98
CA SER A 195 -8.48 -5.41 25.69
C SER A 195 -9.31 -5.95 26.85
N ASP A 196 -10.47 -5.31 27.07
CA ASP A 196 -11.51 -5.79 27.97
C ASP A 196 -12.74 -6.29 27.21
N ALA A 197 -12.64 -6.43 25.88
CA ALA A 197 -13.70 -6.97 25.02
C ALA A 197 -13.82 -8.49 25.18
N ALA A 198 -14.98 -9.04 24.88
CA ALA A 198 -15.21 -10.50 24.90
C ALA A 198 -14.60 -11.21 23.68
N GLU A 199 -14.34 -10.47 22.60
CA GLU A 199 -13.76 -10.99 21.37
C GLU A 199 -12.91 -9.93 20.68
N ALA A 200 -12.01 -10.34 19.81
CA ALA A 200 -11.23 -9.46 18.95
C ALA A 200 -11.16 -10.01 17.52
N VAL A 201 -11.00 -9.12 16.56
CA VAL A 201 -10.61 -9.49 15.20
C VAL A 201 -9.10 -9.34 15.08
N VAL A 202 -8.40 -10.46 14.88
CA VAL A 202 -6.96 -10.45 14.62
C VAL A 202 -6.76 -10.40 13.10
N SER A 203 -6.13 -9.32 12.61
CA SER A 203 -5.80 -9.13 11.21
C SER A 203 -4.31 -9.39 11.00
N VAL A 204 -3.96 -10.51 10.38
CA VAL A 204 -2.58 -10.85 10.05
C VAL A 204 -2.27 -10.33 8.65
N ARG A 205 -1.25 -9.46 8.54
CA ARG A 205 -0.76 -8.93 7.28
C ARG A 205 0.54 -9.61 6.90
N MET A 206 0.60 -10.12 5.69
CA MET A 206 1.74 -10.86 5.15
C MET A 206 2.22 -10.22 3.85
N VAL A 207 3.50 -10.35 3.56
CA VAL A 207 4.05 -9.96 2.26
C VAL A 207 3.62 -10.98 1.21
N PRO A 208 2.97 -10.59 0.10
CA PRO A 208 2.65 -11.51 -0.98
C PRO A 208 3.93 -12.09 -1.58
N THR A 209 3.98 -13.40 -1.71
CA THR A 209 5.13 -14.08 -2.30
C THR A 209 4.70 -15.04 -3.41
N HIS A 210 5.68 -15.55 -4.17
CA HIS A 210 5.46 -16.64 -5.11
C HIS A 210 5.43 -17.99 -4.37
N PRO A 211 4.76 -19.01 -4.93
CA PRO A 211 4.78 -20.34 -4.35
C PRO A 211 6.19 -20.91 -4.36
N VAL A 212 6.56 -21.57 -3.27
CA VAL A 212 7.84 -22.27 -3.13
C VAL A 212 7.63 -23.76 -3.25
N SER A 213 6.77 -24.32 -2.40
CA SER A 213 6.48 -25.75 -2.33
C SER A 213 5.00 -26.08 -2.39
N SER A 214 4.15 -25.10 -2.16
CA SER A 214 2.70 -25.22 -2.10
C SER A 214 2.06 -24.03 -2.81
N PRO A 215 0.88 -24.18 -3.44
CA PRO A 215 0.13 -23.04 -3.99
C PRO A 215 -0.43 -22.10 -2.91
N GLN A 216 -0.30 -22.48 -1.65
CA GLN A 216 -0.71 -21.69 -0.49
C GLN A 216 0.42 -21.58 0.49
N LEU A 217 0.49 -20.47 1.24
CA LEU A 217 1.28 -20.37 2.46
C LEU A 217 0.34 -20.43 3.66
N ARG A 218 0.64 -21.35 4.58
CA ARG A 218 -0.19 -21.67 5.74
C ARG A 218 0.51 -21.29 7.03
N PHE A 219 -0.28 -20.88 7.98
CA PHE A 219 0.16 -20.56 9.33
C PHE A 219 -0.96 -20.86 10.32
N THR A 220 -0.61 -21.01 11.58
CA THR A 220 -1.60 -21.08 12.66
C THR A 220 -1.61 -19.80 13.47
N LEU A 221 -2.79 -19.51 14.02
CA LEU A 221 -3.02 -18.41 14.95
C LEU A 221 -3.67 -18.95 16.21
N SER A 222 -3.12 -18.62 17.39
CA SER A 222 -3.74 -18.86 18.68
C SER A 222 -3.71 -17.62 19.55
N VAL A 223 -4.65 -17.51 20.49
CA VAL A 223 -4.72 -16.41 21.45
C VAL A 223 -4.79 -16.99 22.85
N ASP A 224 -3.95 -16.51 23.76
CA ASP A 224 -3.89 -16.92 25.18
C ASP A 224 -3.78 -18.43 25.39
N GLY A 225 -3.09 -19.12 24.46
CA GLY A 225 -2.91 -20.58 24.52
C GLY A 225 -4.14 -21.39 24.09
N SER A 226 -5.10 -20.75 23.41
CA SER A 226 -6.22 -21.48 22.78
C SER A 226 -5.74 -22.43 21.68
N ASP A 227 -6.60 -23.37 21.28
CA ASP A 227 -6.32 -24.26 20.16
C ASP A 227 -5.99 -23.43 18.90
N PRO A 228 -4.89 -23.76 18.20
CA PRO A 228 -4.48 -23.02 17.02
C PRO A 228 -5.47 -23.17 15.86
N VAL A 229 -5.81 -22.07 15.21
CA VAL A 229 -6.61 -22.04 13.98
C VAL A 229 -5.67 -21.94 12.79
N GLU A 230 -5.79 -22.88 11.84
CA GLU A 230 -5.02 -22.83 10.59
C GLU A 230 -5.65 -21.82 9.63
N LEU A 231 -4.81 -20.94 9.08
CA LEU A 231 -5.12 -19.95 8.07
C LEU A 231 -4.17 -20.09 6.88
N ALA A 232 -4.63 -19.74 5.69
CA ALA A 232 -3.84 -19.82 4.48
C ALA A 232 -4.10 -18.64 3.57
N TYR A 233 -3.15 -18.28 2.71
CA TYR A 233 -3.35 -17.36 1.60
C TYR A 233 -2.76 -17.91 0.30
N GLU A 234 -3.42 -17.56 -0.81
CA GLU A 234 -3.02 -18.03 -2.13
C GLU A 234 -1.71 -17.39 -2.59
N THR A 235 -0.78 -18.24 -3.02
CA THR A 235 0.46 -17.82 -3.68
C THR A 235 0.51 -18.27 -5.14
N TYR A 236 -0.52 -18.98 -5.59
CA TYR A 236 -0.60 -19.46 -6.98
C TYR A 236 -0.61 -18.29 -7.95
N ASP A 237 0.36 -18.28 -8.86
CA ASP A 237 0.51 -17.24 -9.88
C ASP A 237 -0.77 -17.08 -10.71
N ARG A 238 -1.23 -15.83 -10.80
CA ARG A 238 -2.44 -15.42 -11.51
C ARG A 238 -3.78 -15.87 -10.92
N SER A 239 -3.81 -16.46 -9.72
CA SER A 239 -5.07 -16.55 -9.00
C SER A 239 -5.62 -15.15 -8.73
N GLU A 240 -6.92 -14.98 -8.63
CA GLU A 240 -7.52 -13.66 -8.36
C GLU A 240 -7.05 -13.12 -7.01
N GLU A 241 -6.99 -13.97 -5.99
CA GLU A 241 -6.48 -13.57 -4.69
C GLU A 241 -5.02 -13.13 -4.75
N TRP A 242 -4.15 -13.87 -5.43
CA TRP A 242 -2.74 -13.50 -5.57
C TRP A 242 -2.57 -12.15 -6.27
N LYS A 243 -3.33 -11.90 -7.34
CA LYS A 243 -3.31 -10.61 -8.04
C LYS A 243 -3.70 -9.47 -7.13
N GLU A 244 -4.77 -9.60 -6.36
CA GLU A 244 -5.21 -8.57 -5.41
C GLU A 244 -4.18 -8.37 -4.30
N ASN A 245 -3.60 -9.43 -3.76
CA ASN A 245 -2.56 -9.35 -2.74
C ASN A 245 -1.34 -8.59 -3.26
N VAL A 246 -0.89 -8.89 -4.49
CA VAL A 246 0.25 -8.20 -5.13
C VAL A 246 -0.06 -6.72 -5.38
N LEU A 247 -1.26 -6.40 -5.88
CA LEU A 247 -1.68 -5.02 -6.12
C LEU A 247 -1.73 -4.20 -4.82
N ASN A 248 -2.17 -4.81 -3.74
CA ASN A 248 -2.26 -4.18 -2.42
C ASN A 248 -0.94 -4.28 -1.62
N ASN A 249 0.06 -4.96 -2.16
CA ASN A 249 1.33 -5.29 -1.50
C ASN A 249 1.15 -5.91 -0.10
N GLN A 250 0.07 -6.61 0.09
CA GLN A 250 -0.25 -7.35 1.32
C GLN A 250 -1.29 -8.43 1.05
N ALA A 251 -1.11 -9.58 1.70
CA ALA A 251 -2.16 -10.55 1.92
C ALA A 251 -2.69 -10.38 3.35
N VAL A 252 -3.99 -10.36 3.55
CA VAL A 252 -4.60 -10.16 4.87
C VAL A 252 -5.51 -11.32 5.20
N ARG A 253 -5.39 -11.84 6.43
CA ARG A 253 -6.33 -12.80 7.00
C ARG A 253 -6.89 -12.25 8.31
N ASN A 254 -8.20 -12.26 8.40
CA ASN A 254 -8.95 -11.82 9.58
C ASN A 254 -9.51 -13.05 10.30
N GLN A 255 -9.25 -13.16 11.58
CA GLN A 255 -9.78 -14.20 12.44
C GLN A 255 -10.44 -13.57 13.66
N VAL A 256 -11.71 -13.90 13.86
CA VAL A 256 -12.42 -13.57 15.11
C VAL A 256 -11.95 -14.56 16.18
N VAL A 257 -11.51 -14.05 17.31
CA VAL A 257 -11.03 -14.86 18.43
C VAL A 257 -11.75 -14.44 19.72
N PRO A 258 -12.22 -15.38 20.54
CA PRO A 258 -12.70 -15.07 21.86
C PRO A 258 -11.54 -14.65 22.76
N LEU A 259 -11.77 -13.68 23.62
CA LEU A 259 -10.82 -13.25 24.63
C LEU A 259 -11.27 -13.78 26.00
N THR A 260 -10.34 -14.41 26.74
CA THR A 260 -10.62 -14.93 28.07
C THR A 260 -10.06 -14.01 29.13
N GLY A 261 -10.95 -13.42 29.91
CA GLY A 261 -10.58 -12.46 30.95
C GLY A 261 -10.47 -11.03 30.42
N SER A 262 -9.93 -10.15 31.25
CA SER A 262 -9.70 -8.75 30.92
C SER A 262 -8.22 -8.40 31.02
N GLY A 263 -7.78 -7.48 30.21
CA GLY A 263 -6.46 -6.88 30.31
C GLY A 263 -5.48 -7.33 29.22
N LYS A 264 -4.46 -8.12 29.54
CA LYS A 264 -3.37 -8.46 28.59
C LYS A 264 -3.64 -9.78 27.88
N HIS A 265 -3.48 -9.76 26.57
CA HIS A 265 -3.63 -10.93 25.69
C HIS A 265 -2.38 -11.12 24.83
N THR A 266 -2.15 -12.36 24.40
CA THR A 266 -1.03 -12.72 23.54
C THR A 266 -1.53 -13.49 22.33
N VAL A 267 -1.30 -12.96 21.13
CA VAL A 267 -1.48 -13.68 19.86
C VAL A 267 -0.17 -14.37 19.50
N VAL A 268 -0.24 -15.64 19.13
CA VAL A 268 0.89 -16.41 18.60
C VAL A 268 0.59 -16.82 17.17
N ILE A 269 1.52 -16.55 16.26
CA ILE A 269 1.45 -16.94 14.85
C ILE A 269 2.63 -17.89 14.60
N THR A 270 2.34 -19.07 14.05
CA THR A 270 3.35 -20.08 13.71
C THR A 270 3.29 -20.41 12.23
N ALA A 271 4.41 -20.32 11.51
CA ALA A 271 4.51 -20.72 10.13
C ALA A 271 4.41 -22.24 9.98
N LEU A 272 3.63 -22.71 9.00
CA LEU A 272 3.52 -24.12 8.63
C LEU A 272 4.31 -24.44 7.35
N ASP A 273 4.38 -23.47 6.42
CA ASP A 273 5.08 -23.57 5.15
C ASP A 273 6.14 -22.49 4.97
#